data_64fa3aed5fe8bc57fa234a26ffb70036
#
_entry.id   64fa3aed5fe8bc57fa234a26ffb70036
#
_cell.length_a   1.000
_cell.length_b   1.000
_cell.length_c   1.000
_cell.angle_alpha   90.00
_cell.angle_beta   90.00
_cell.angle_gamma   90.00
#
_symmetry.space_group_name_H-M   'P 1'
#
loop_
_entity.id
_entity.type
_entity.pdbx_description
1 polymer ?
#
loop_
_entity_poly.entity_id
_entity_poly.type
_entity_poly.pdbx_seq_one_letter_code
_entity_poly.pdbx_strand_id
1 'polypeptide(L)'
;MATIYKVLIPLPSVDFDPSETSIPWKILKENGYEVFFATPNGKPGSADFRMLTGKGLGIWKPILIAHKKARTAYNEMISDPNFQNPISYKNLKAENFAGLILPGGHAPGMKEYLESEELQKFVGSFFATGKPVGAICHGVVLAARSKLPGTDRSILYGKKTTALLKSQEMAAWNLTRLWLGNYYRTYPQSVEEEVRSALKDPNDFHFGPKPIFRDNHKKLKWGHAITDGNYVSSRWPGDAHSFTVSFMKLLSNR
;
A
#
# COMPACT_ATOMS: atom_id res chain seq x y z
N MET A 1 -16.42 21.61 17.41
CA MET A 1 -16.55 20.38 16.59
C MET A 1 -15.16 19.76 16.51
N ALA A 2 -15.00 18.47 16.75
CA ALA A 2 -13.72 17.80 16.58
C ALA A 2 -13.32 17.84 15.09
N THR A 3 -12.08 18.21 14.81
CA THR A 3 -11.55 18.21 13.44
C THR A 3 -11.48 16.77 12.93
N ILE A 4 -12.28 16.44 11.94
CA ILE A 4 -12.23 15.11 11.29
C ILE A 4 -11.05 15.11 10.32
N TYR A 5 -10.06 14.27 10.59
CA TYR A 5 -8.91 14.14 9.71
C TYR A 5 -9.23 13.27 8.49
N LYS A 6 -8.91 13.81 7.30
CA LYS A 6 -9.11 13.16 6.01
C LYS A 6 -7.84 12.40 5.59
N VAL A 7 -7.97 11.11 5.28
CA VAL A 7 -6.88 10.28 4.79
C VAL A 7 -7.16 9.88 3.36
N LEU A 8 -6.18 10.00 2.48
CA LEU A 8 -6.27 9.59 1.08
C LEU A 8 -5.66 8.22 0.86
N ILE A 9 -6.34 7.37 0.09
CA ILE A 9 -5.85 6.09 -0.42
C ILE A 9 -5.99 6.08 -1.94
N PRO A 10 -4.94 6.41 -2.72
CA PRO A 10 -4.97 6.27 -4.17
C PRO A 10 -4.87 4.80 -4.58
N LEU A 11 -5.58 4.42 -5.65
CA LEU A 11 -5.72 3.06 -6.16
C LEU A 11 -5.60 3.05 -7.69
N PRO A 12 -5.14 1.95 -8.32
CA PRO A 12 -5.33 1.75 -9.76
C PRO A 12 -6.81 1.52 -10.09
N SER A 13 -7.13 1.49 -11.37
CA SER A 13 -8.47 1.11 -11.85
C SER A 13 -8.81 -0.36 -11.52
N VAL A 14 -7.80 -1.25 -11.49
CA VAL A 14 -7.96 -2.67 -11.20
C VAL A 14 -6.74 -3.24 -10.44
N ASP A 15 -6.91 -4.39 -9.82
CA ASP A 15 -5.81 -5.25 -9.35
C ASP A 15 -5.09 -4.80 -8.06
N PHE A 16 -5.61 -3.85 -7.28
CA PHE A 16 -5.02 -3.54 -5.98
C PHE A 16 -5.24 -4.68 -4.96
N ASP A 17 -4.34 -4.79 -3.98
CA ASP A 17 -4.50 -5.80 -2.92
C ASP A 17 -5.70 -5.46 -2.00
N PRO A 18 -6.68 -6.37 -1.87
CA PRO A 18 -7.86 -6.12 -1.05
C PRO A 18 -7.54 -5.95 0.43
N SER A 19 -6.50 -6.60 0.95
CA SER A 19 -6.15 -6.54 2.38
C SER A 19 -5.43 -5.25 2.73
N GLU A 20 -4.48 -4.84 1.88
CA GLU A 20 -3.66 -3.64 2.07
C GLU A 20 -4.46 -2.36 1.91
N THR A 21 -5.61 -2.44 1.28
CA THR A 21 -6.54 -1.32 1.11
C THR A 21 -7.65 -1.35 2.16
N SER A 22 -8.38 -2.47 2.27
CA SER A 22 -9.60 -2.51 3.09
C SER A 22 -9.35 -2.60 4.59
N ILE A 23 -8.24 -3.21 5.04
CA ILE A 23 -7.92 -3.26 6.47
C ILE A 23 -7.55 -1.86 6.99
N PRO A 24 -6.65 -1.08 6.34
CA PRO A 24 -6.41 0.31 6.71
C PRO A 24 -7.69 1.17 6.65
N TRP A 25 -8.48 1.06 5.58
CA TRP A 25 -9.74 1.78 5.47
C TRP A 25 -10.64 1.51 6.68
N LYS A 26 -10.87 0.23 7.01
CA LYS A 26 -11.76 -0.16 8.10
C LYS A 26 -11.28 0.36 9.44
N ILE A 27 -10.00 0.16 9.76
CA ILE A 27 -9.43 0.61 11.03
C ILE A 27 -9.50 2.14 11.15
N LEU A 28 -9.19 2.88 10.10
CA LEU A 28 -9.30 4.34 10.09
C LEU A 28 -10.75 4.80 10.33
N LYS A 29 -11.72 4.23 9.62
CA LYS A 29 -13.16 4.54 9.78
C LYS A 29 -13.63 4.26 11.21
N GLU A 30 -13.26 3.10 11.78
CA GLU A 30 -13.61 2.71 13.16
C GLU A 30 -12.99 3.67 14.21
N ASN A 31 -11.91 4.40 13.84
CA ASN A 31 -11.26 5.39 14.71
C ASN A 31 -11.62 6.85 14.36
N GLY A 32 -12.70 7.08 13.61
CA GLY A 32 -13.25 8.42 13.35
C GLY A 32 -12.55 9.21 12.25
N TYR A 33 -11.68 8.60 11.45
CA TYR A 33 -11.08 9.22 10.28
C TYR A 33 -12.03 9.13 9.08
N GLU A 34 -12.04 10.16 8.24
CA GLU A 34 -12.70 10.12 6.94
C GLU A 34 -11.71 9.67 5.87
N VAL A 35 -12.04 8.59 5.16
CA VAL A 35 -11.16 8.02 4.12
C VAL A 35 -11.68 8.36 2.75
N PHE A 36 -10.82 8.93 1.93
CA PHE A 36 -11.06 9.25 0.53
C PHE A 36 -10.23 8.34 -0.37
N PHE A 37 -10.74 8.10 -1.56
CA PHE A 37 -10.03 7.35 -2.58
C PHE A 37 -9.73 8.20 -3.80
N ALA A 38 -8.70 7.83 -4.53
CA ALA A 38 -8.40 8.41 -5.83
C ALA A 38 -8.06 7.30 -6.82
N THR A 39 -8.42 7.51 -8.08
CA THR A 39 -8.11 6.60 -9.18
C THR A 39 -7.68 7.42 -10.40
N PRO A 40 -7.07 6.81 -11.42
CA PRO A 40 -6.61 7.56 -12.60
C PRO A 40 -7.68 8.44 -13.23
N ASN A 41 -8.91 7.95 -13.31
CA ASN A 41 -10.01 8.57 -14.05
C ASN A 41 -11.20 9.03 -13.17
N GLY A 42 -11.11 8.88 -11.84
CA GLY A 42 -12.19 9.23 -10.90
C GLY A 42 -13.38 8.24 -10.92
N LYS A 43 -13.17 7.00 -11.40
CA LYS A 43 -14.16 5.92 -11.35
C LYS A 43 -13.76 4.89 -10.30
N PRO A 44 -14.71 4.20 -9.63
CA PRO A 44 -14.39 3.15 -8.67
C PRO A 44 -13.45 2.10 -9.24
N GLY A 45 -12.41 1.75 -8.48
CA GLY A 45 -11.51 0.68 -8.86
C GLY A 45 -12.00 -0.69 -8.37
N SER A 46 -11.29 -1.75 -8.75
CA SER A 46 -11.55 -3.11 -8.25
C SER A 46 -10.28 -3.79 -7.75
N ALA A 47 -10.40 -4.52 -6.65
CA ALA A 47 -9.29 -5.30 -6.14
C ALA A 47 -9.01 -6.52 -7.01
N ASP A 48 -7.82 -7.09 -6.83
CA ASP A 48 -7.39 -8.32 -7.49
C ASP A 48 -8.43 -9.44 -7.32
N PHE A 49 -9.03 -9.84 -8.45
CA PHE A 49 -10.08 -10.85 -8.52
C PHE A 49 -9.62 -12.21 -7.99
N ARG A 50 -8.36 -12.60 -8.24
CA ARG A 50 -7.82 -13.88 -7.76
C ARG A 50 -7.66 -13.87 -6.24
N MET A 51 -7.22 -12.76 -5.67
CA MET A 51 -7.13 -12.61 -4.22
C MET A 51 -8.51 -12.57 -3.54
N LEU A 52 -9.54 -12.07 -4.20
CA LEU A 52 -10.89 -12.06 -3.67
C LEU A 52 -11.56 -13.44 -3.72
N THR A 53 -11.43 -14.17 -4.85
CA THR A 53 -12.19 -15.38 -5.14
C THR A 53 -11.39 -16.67 -4.98
N GLY A 54 -10.06 -16.57 -5.12
CA GLY A 54 -9.16 -17.72 -5.21
C GLY A 54 -9.20 -18.42 -6.57
N LYS A 55 -9.91 -17.87 -7.58
CA LYS A 55 -10.00 -18.46 -8.92
C LYS A 55 -8.63 -18.45 -9.59
N GLY A 56 -8.21 -19.62 -10.09
CA GLY A 56 -6.91 -19.79 -10.75
C GLY A 56 -5.71 -19.92 -9.81
N LEU A 57 -5.90 -19.94 -8.48
CA LEU A 57 -4.79 -20.13 -7.51
C LEU A 57 -4.46 -21.61 -7.26
N GLY A 58 -5.25 -22.53 -7.82
CA GLY A 58 -5.03 -23.97 -7.70
C GLY A 58 -4.93 -24.44 -6.25
N ILE A 59 -4.01 -25.36 -5.99
CA ILE A 59 -3.75 -25.92 -4.64
C ILE A 59 -3.20 -24.88 -3.65
N TRP A 60 -2.66 -23.75 -4.13
CA TRP A 60 -2.11 -22.67 -3.30
C TRP A 60 -3.15 -21.63 -2.86
N LYS A 61 -4.42 -21.83 -3.25
CA LYS A 61 -5.53 -20.95 -2.84
C LYS A 61 -5.55 -20.66 -1.34
N PRO A 62 -5.39 -21.61 -0.40
CA PRO A 62 -5.45 -21.32 1.04
C PRO A 62 -4.39 -20.32 1.52
N ILE A 63 -3.24 -20.24 0.84
CA ILE A 63 -2.12 -19.36 1.19
C ILE A 63 -2.22 -18.01 0.48
N LEU A 64 -2.61 -18.02 -0.80
CA LEU A 64 -2.55 -16.85 -1.67
C LEU A 64 -3.84 -16.02 -1.70
N ILE A 65 -4.98 -16.58 -1.29
CA ILE A 65 -6.24 -15.83 -1.19
C ILE A 65 -6.17 -14.80 -0.04
N ALA A 66 -6.80 -13.66 -0.22
CA ALA A 66 -6.97 -12.70 0.85
C ALA A 66 -7.74 -13.30 2.03
N HIS A 67 -7.32 -13.00 3.26
CA HIS A 67 -7.96 -13.52 4.46
C HIS A 67 -9.44 -13.13 4.52
N LYS A 68 -10.29 -13.98 5.13
CA LYS A 68 -11.74 -13.75 5.21
C LYS A 68 -12.09 -12.35 5.72
N LYS A 69 -11.43 -11.88 6.79
CA LYS A 69 -11.67 -10.54 7.36
C LYS A 69 -11.38 -9.41 6.37
N ALA A 70 -10.32 -9.54 5.58
CA ALA A 70 -9.99 -8.56 4.55
C ALA A 70 -11.04 -8.54 3.43
N ARG A 71 -11.50 -9.71 2.99
CA ARG A 71 -12.59 -9.82 1.99
C ARG A 71 -13.91 -9.25 2.51
N THR A 72 -14.22 -9.47 3.80
CA THR A 72 -15.38 -8.83 4.43
C THR A 72 -15.23 -7.31 4.49
N ALA A 73 -14.07 -6.81 4.94
CA ALA A 73 -13.80 -5.36 4.96
C ALA A 73 -13.84 -4.75 3.55
N TYR A 74 -13.34 -5.47 2.53
CA TYR A 74 -13.45 -5.04 1.13
C TYR A 74 -14.93 -4.89 0.68
N ASN A 75 -15.78 -5.88 1.00
CA ASN A 75 -17.20 -5.82 0.65
C ASN A 75 -17.93 -4.65 1.35
N GLU A 76 -17.50 -4.29 2.56
CA GLU A 76 -18.01 -3.09 3.24
C GLU A 76 -17.47 -1.81 2.56
N MET A 77 -16.17 -1.79 2.23
CA MET A 77 -15.49 -0.64 1.63
C MET A 77 -16.07 -0.24 0.27
N ILE A 78 -16.40 -1.21 -0.57
CA ILE A 78 -16.97 -0.91 -1.90
C ILE A 78 -18.36 -0.26 -1.83
N SER A 79 -19.02 -0.30 -0.68
CA SER A 79 -20.29 0.43 -0.46
C SER A 79 -20.08 1.81 0.17
N ASP A 80 -18.85 2.21 0.48
CA ASP A 80 -18.53 3.54 1.02
C ASP A 80 -18.74 4.60 -0.07
N PRO A 81 -19.45 5.71 0.20
CA PRO A 81 -19.68 6.78 -0.77
C PRO A 81 -18.40 7.37 -1.35
N ASN A 82 -17.32 7.48 -0.55
CA ASN A 82 -16.04 8.01 -1.02
C ASN A 82 -15.30 7.00 -1.93
N PHE A 83 -15.56 5.68 -1.76
CA PHE A 83 -15.04 4.68 -2.68
C PHE A 83 -15.81 4.67 -4.01
N GLN A 84 -17.11 4.89 -3.96
CA GLN A 84 -17.96 4.95 -5.16
C GLN A 84 -17.76 6.24 -5.97
N ASN A 85 -17.24 7.30 -5.33
CA ASN A 85 -16.98 8.60 -5.97
C ASN A 85 -15.52 9.02 -5.73
N PRO A 86 -14.51 8.27 -6.26
CA PRO A 86 -13.12 8.59 -6.05
C PRO A 86 -12.71 9.85 -6.82
N ILE A 87 -11.67 10.50 -6.32
CA ILE A 87 -11.08 11.68 -6.96
C ILE A 87 -10.18 11.23 -8.11
N SER A 88 -10.20 11.90 -9.26
CA SER A 88 -9.21 11.65 -10.31
C SER A 88 -7.82 12.12 -9.85
N TYR A 89 -6.73 11.38 -10.19
CA TYR A 89 -5.36 11.74 -9.81
C TYR A 89 -5.03 13.21 -10.13
N LYS A 90 -5.45 13.71 -11.31
CA LYS A 90 -5.23 15.08 -11.76
C LYS A 90 -5.87 16.16 -10.87
N ASN A 91 -6.86 15.79 -10.07
CA ASN A 91 -7.59 16.72 -9.21
C ASN A 91 -7.13 16.65 -7.75
N LEU A 92 -6.09 15.86 -7.45
CA LEU A 92 -5.55 15.71 -6.10
C LEU A 92 -4.86 17.01 -5.63
N LYS A 93 -5.16 17.41 -4.39
CA LYS A 93 -4.56 18.57 -3.73
C LYS A 93 -4.10 18.17 -2.33
N ALA A 94 -2.81 18.33 -2.05
CA ALA A 94 -2.20 17.89 -0.79
C ALA A 94 -2.80 18.56 0.45
N GLU A 95 -3.26 19.79 0.34
CA GLU A 95 -3.90 20.55 1.43
C GLU A 95 -5.17 19.91 1.96
N ASN A 96 -5.90 19.16 1.13
CA ASN A 96 -7.18 18.56 1.48
C ASN A 96 -7.09 17.37 2.43
N PHE A 97 -5.89 16.81 2.62
CA PHE A 97 -5.70 15.57 3.38
C PHE A 97 -4.69 15.73 4.51
N ALA A 98 -4.94 15.04 5.62
CA ALA A 98 -4.06 14.99 6.78
C ALA A 98 -3.04 13.85 6.68
N GLY A 99 -3.32 12.82 5.87
CA GLY A 99 -2.46 11.67 5.68
C GLY A 99 -2.68 10.98 4.34
N LEU A 100 -1.70 10.19 3.91
CA LEU A 100 -1.69 9.46 2.64
C LEU A 100 -1.27 8.02 2.90
N ILE A 101 -2.04 7.04 2.42
CA ILE A 101 -1.68 5.62 2.44
C ILE A 101 -1.54 5.12 1.00
N LEU A 102 -0.41 4.48 0.72
CA LEU A 102 -0.06 3.88 -0.56
C LEU A 102 -0.14 2.35 -0.44
N PRO A 103 -1.29 1.72 -0.76
CA PRO A 103 -1.39 0.27 -0.78
C PRO A 103 -0.64 -0.34 -1.95
N GLY A 104 -0.43 -1.63 -1.91
CA GLY A 104 0.19 -2.37 -3.00
C GLY A 104 -0.77 -3.33 -3.69
N GLY A 105 -0.17 -4.28 -4.33
CA GLY A 105 -0.75 -5.32 -5.17
C GLY A 105 0.32 -5.78 -6.16
N HIS A 106 0.22 -7.01 -6.62
CA HIS A 106 1.23 -7.60 -7.50
C HIS A 106 0.71 -7.89 -8.91
N ALA A 107 -0.60 -7.82 -9.10
CA ALA A 107 -1.23 -8.13 -10.37
C ALA A 107 -0.95 -7.04 -11.44
N PRO A 108 -1.05 -7.37 -12.73
CA PRO A 108 -0.59 -6.50 -13.83
C PRO A 108 -1.20 -5.10 -13.86
N GLY A 109 -2.46 -4.93 -13.41
CA GLY A 109 -3.14 -3.64 -13.39
C GLY A 109 -2.52 -2.62 -12.42
N MET A 110 -1.68 -3.08 -11.48
CA MET A 110 -0.93 -2.21 -10.59
C MET A 110 0.06 -1.29 -11.32
N LYS A 111 0.48 -1.63 -12.54
CA LYS A 111 1.37 -0.77 -13.33
C LYS A 111 0.79 0.62 -13.58
N GLU A 112 -0.51 0.72 -13.84
CA GLU A 112 -1.20 2.00 -14.02
C GLU A 112 -0.97 2.95 -12.83
N TYR A 113 -0.97 2.44 -11.62
CA TYR A 113 -0.73 3.18 -10.40
C TYR A 113 0.76 3.44 -10.14
N LEU A 114 1.61 2.43 -10.32
CA LEU A 114 3.04 2.50 -10.02
C LEU A 114 3.80 3.37 -11.03
N GLU A 115 3.33 3.45 -12.27
CA GLU A 115 3.96 4.19 -13.38
C GLU A 115 3.32 5.57 -13.62
N SER A 116 2.26 5.93 -12.88
CA SER A 116 1.60 7.22 -13.04
C SER A 116 2.50 8.38 -12.58
N GLU A 117 3.08 9.10 -13.53
CA GLU A 117 3.87 10.30 -13.23
C GLU A 117 3.08 11.36 -12.45
N GLU A 118 1.79 11.49 -12.74
CA GLU A 118 0.89 12.42 -12.08
C GLU A 118 0.75 12.07 -10.59
N LEU A 119 0.54 10.77 -10.28
CA LEU A 119 0.45 10.31 -8.91
C LEU A 119 1.81 10.42 -8.19
N GLN A 120 2.92 10.08 -8.86
CA GLN A 120 4.26 10.21 -8.29
C GLN A 120 4.58 11.67 -7.93
N LYS A 121 4.23 12.62 -8.80
CA LYS A 121 4.37 14.07 -8.52
C LYS A 121 3.54 14.50 -7.33
N PHE A 122 2.29 14.03 -7.25
CA PHE A 122 1.42 14.29 -6.09
C PHE A 122 2.01 13.72 -4.80
N VAL A 123 2.46 12.47 -4.80
CA VAL A 123 3.08 11.81 -3.62
C VAL A 123 4.31 12.58 -3.15
N GLY A 124 5.20 12.99 -4.06
CA GLY A 124 6.37 13.80 -3.74
C GLY A 124 5.98 15.14 -3.10
N SER A 125 5.01 15.85 -3.69
CA SER A 125 4.50 17.12 -3.17
C SER A 125 3.82 16.94 -1.81
N PHE A 126 3.04 15.87 -1.63
CA PHE A 126 2.40 15.55 -0.35
C PHE A 126 3.44 15.27 0.73
N PHE A 127 4.46 14.46 0.42
CA PHE A 127 5.54 14.14 1.36
C PHE A 127 6.29 15.39 1.82
N ALA A 128 6.53 16.33 0.92
CA ALA A 128 7.19 17.61 1.22
C ALA A 128 6.41 18.49 2.21
N THR A 129 5.09 18.26 2.39
CA THR A 129 4.30 18.97 3.42
C THR A 129 4.61 18.53 4.85
N GLY A 130 5.42 17.47 5.04
CA GLY A 130 5.67 16.85 6.34
C GLY A 130 4.50 16.06 6.92
N LYS A 131 3.41 15.89 6.16
CA LYS A 131 2.25 15.10 6.59
C LYS A 131 2.54 13.59 6.54
N PRO A 132 1.87 12.75 7.39
CA PRO A 132 2.07 11.32 7.42
C PRO A 132 1.84 10.64 6.07
N VAL A 133 2.82 9.83 5.66
CA VAL A 133 2.73 8.95 4.50
C VAL A 133 2.99 7.52 4.94
N GLY A 134 2.06 6.62 4.64
CA GLY A 134 2.20 5.19 4.83
C GLY A 134 2.31 4.47 3.48
N ALA A 135 3.20 3.49 3.36
CA ALA A 135 3.33 2.67 2.16
C ALA A 135 3.49 1.19 2.52
N ILE A 136 2.82 0.30 1.80
CA ILE A 136 2.90 -1.13 2.06
C ILE A 136 3.11 -1.90 0.76
N CYS A 137 3.96 -2.95 0.80
CA CYS A 137 4.20 -3.85 -0.33
C CYS A 137 4.70 -3.10 -1.58
N HIS A 138 4.02 -3.25 -2.72
CA HIS A 138 4.31 -2.49 -3.95
C HIS A 138 4.02 -0.98 -3.81
N GLY A 139 3.20 -0.55 -2.86
CA GLY A 139 3.02 0.88 -2.58
C GLY A 139 4.33 1.58 -2.19
N VAL A 140 5.30 0.83 -1.66
CA VAL A 140 6.65 1.34 -1.37
C VAL A 140 7.44 1.60 -2.67
N VAL A 141 7.17 0.87 -3.76
CA VAL A 141 7.75 1.17 -5.09
C VAL A 141 7.24 2.51 -5.61
N LEU A 142 5.94 2.81 -5.43
CA LEU A 142 5.42 4.13 -5.77
C LEU A 142 6.13 5.23 -4.97
N ALA A 143 6.32 5.02 -3.66
CA ALA A 143 7.09 5.94 -2.83
C ALA A 143 8.54 6.08 -3.31
N ALA A 144 9.21 4.98 -3.69
CA ALA A 144 10.58 4.97 -4.21
C ALA A 144 10.71 5.76 -5.53
N ARG A 145 9.71 5.66 -6.41
CA ARG A 145 9.65 6.37 -7.70
C ARG A 145 9.25 7.84 -7.56
N SER A 146 8.60 8.21 -6.46
CA SER A 146 8.17 9.59 -6.20
C SER A 146 9.35 10.45 -5.76
N LYS A 147 9.54 11.60 -6.40
CA LYS A 147 10.65 12.51 -6.14
C LYS A 147 10.22 13.70 -5.30
N LEU A 148 11.12 14.19 -4.44
CA LEU A 148 10.94 15.46 -3.76
C LEU A 148 10.92 16.60 -4.76
N PRO A 149 9.99 17.56 -4.66
CA PRO A 149 9.91 18.70 -5.59
C PRO A 149 11.26 19.42 -5.76
N GLY A 150 11.61 19.71 -7.00
CA GLY A 150 12.85 20.41 -7.33
C GLY A 150 14.14 19.57 -7.21
N THR A 151 14.01 18.25 -7.01
CA THR A 151 15.16 17.34 -6.91
C THR A 151 14.94 16.07 -7.73
N ASP A 152 16.02 15.32 -7.98
CA ASP A 152 15.96 13.97 -8.54
C ASP A 152 15.92 12.87 -7.47
N ARG A 153 15.85 13.25 -6.19
CA ARG A 153 15.88 12.32 -5.07
C ARG A 153 14.49 11.75 -4.77
N SER A 154 14.43 10.44 -4.61
CA SER A 154 13.26 9.76 -4.07
C SER A 154 12.86 10.33 -2.70
N ILE A 155 11.57 10.31 -2.38
CA ILE A 155 11.10 10.62 -1.00
C ILE A 155 11.68 9.65 0.04
N LEU A 156 12.16 8.47 -0.40
CA LEU A 156 12.81 7.47 0.47
C LEU A 156 14.31 7.71 0.66
N TYR A 157 14.92 8.67 -0.05
CA TYR A 157 16.34 8.95 0.09
C TYR A 157 16.70 9.42 1.51
N GLY A 158 17.48 8.60 2.23
CA GLY A 158 17.84 8.83 3.63
C GLY A 158 16.74 8.45 4.63
N LYS A 159 15.78 7.61 4.22
CA LYS A 159 14.73 7.04 5.09
C LYS A 159 14.99 5.58 5.37
N LYS A 160 14.74 5.17 6.62
CA LYS A 160 14.59 3.76 6.96
C LYS A 160 13.26 3.24 6.46
N THR A 161 13.27 2.09 5.79
CA THR A 161 12.07 1.52 5.16
C THR A 161 12.07 0.00 5.16
N THR A 162 10.93 -0.57 4.87
CA THR A 162 10.74 -1.97 4.48
C THR A 162 9.74 -2.02 3.32
N ALA A 163 9.72 -3.13 2.57
CA ALA A 163 8.79 -3.35 1.48
C ALA A 163 8.58 -4.87 1.29
N LEU A 164 7.84 -5.29 0.27
CA LEU A 164 7.72 -6.70 -0.08
C LEU A 164 9.12 -7.29 -0.28
N LEU A 165 9.41 -8.35 0.47
CA LEU A 165 10.72 -9.02 0.40
C LEU A 165 10.84 -9.81 -0.89
N LYS A 166 12.03 -9.78 -1.52
CA LYS A 166 12.35 -10.60 -2.71
C LYS A 166 12.02 -12.08 -2.48
N SER A 167 12.31 -12.59 -1.29
CA SER A 167 12.00 -13.98 -0.93
C SER A 167 10.50 -14.30 -0.98
N GLN A 168 9.63 -13.38 -0.57
CA GLN A 168 8.17 -13.54 -0.64
C GLN A 168 7.66 -13.47 -2.08
N GLU A 169 8.11 -12.47 -2.83
CA GLU A 169 7.76 -12.28 -4.24
C GLU A 169 8.17 -13.50 -5.08
N MET A 170 9.42 -13.96 -4.91
CA MET A 170 9.92 -15.14 -5.62
C MET A 170 9.23 -16.43 -5.19
N ALA A 171 8.85 -16.58 -3.93
CA ALA A 171 8.09 -17.75 -3.47
C ALA A 171 6.70 -17.79 -4.14
N ALA A 172 5.94 -16.69 -4.15
CA ALA A 172 4.63 -16.62 -4.79
C ALA A 172 4.72 -16.91 -6.31
N TRP A 173 5.71 -16.31 -6.98
CA TRP A 173 5.96 -16.55 -8.40
C TRP A 173 6.33 -18.01 -8.68
N ASN A 174 7.30 -18.61 -7.96
CA ASN A 174 7.72 -19.99 -8.16
C ASN A 174 6.58 -20.99 -7.95
N LEU A 175 5.69 -20.74 -6.99
CA LEU A 175 4.54 -21.60 -6.72
C LEU A 175 3.49 -21.57 -7.84
N THR A 176 3.46 -20.52 -8.67
CA THR A 176 2.35 -20.28 -9.61
C THR A 176 2.76 -20.08 -11.06
N ARG A 177 4.04 -19.86 -11.35
CA ARG A 177 4.54 -19.49 -12.70
C ARG A 177 4.19 -20.47 -13.82
N LEU A 178 4.01 -21.75 -13.50
CA LEU A 178 3.70 -22.77 -14.52
C LEU A 178 2.34 -22.57 -15.19
N TRP A 179 1.40 -21.88 -14.52
CA TRP A 179 0.07 -21.62 -15.09
C TRP A 179 -0.41 -20.15 -14.99
N LEU A 180 0.24 -19.33 -14.14
CA LEU A 180 -0.04 -17.90 -14.05
C LEU A 180 1.05 -17.03 -14.69
N GLY A 181 2.13 -17.65 -15.17
CA GLY A 181 3.25 -16.91 -15.76
C GLY A 181 3.84 -15.89 -14.78
N ASN A 182 3.93 -14.64 -15.21
CA ASN A 182 4.49 -13.55 -14.40
C ASN A 182 3.45 -12.80 -13.56
N TYR A 183 2.29 -13.39 -13.27
CA TYR A 183 1.23 -12.72 -12.50
C TYR A 183 1.71 -12.17 -11.14
N TYR A 184 2.59 -12.89 -10.44
CA TYR A 184 3.20 -12.48 -9.17
C TYR A 184 4.54 -11.73 -9.33
N ARG A 185 4.90 -11.37 -10.57
CA ARG A 185 6.08 -10.56 -10.89
C ARG A 185 5.68 -9.37 -11.73
N THR A 186 5.33 -8.28 -11.07
CA THR A 186 4.92 -7.02 -11.73
C THR A 186 6.04 -6.49 -12.63
N TYR A 187 7.31 -6.64 -12.18
CA TYR A 187 8.52 -6.21 -12.89
C TYR A 187 9.63 -7.28 -12.87
N PRO A 188 10.61 -7.23 -13.80
CA PRO A 188 11.79 -8.08 -13.76
C PRO A 188 12.66 -7.85 -12.50
N GLN A 189 12.76 -6.60 -12.04
CA GLN A 189 13.39 -6.24 -10.76
C GLN A 189 12.39 -6.47 -9.63
N SER A 190 12.84 -7.06 -8.51
CA SER A 190 11.98 -7.25 -7.35
C SER A 190 11.73 -5.92 -6.63
N VAL A 191 10.59 -5.87 -5.90
CA VAL A 191 10.24 -4.71 -5.06
C VAL A 191 11.36 -4.34 -4.10
N GLU A 192 11.95 -5.33 -3.41
CA GLU A 192 13.07 -5.11 -2.49
C GLU A 192 14.26 -4.46 -3.19
N GLU A 193 14.67 -4.99 -4.34
CA GLU A 193 15.82 -4.45 -5.09
C GLU A 193 15.58 -3.03 -5.57
N GLU A 194 14.40 -2.74 -6.11
CA GLU A 194 14.05 -1.41 -6.59
C GLU A 194 14.01 -0.39 -5.44
N VAL A 195 13.35 -0.74 -4.33
CA VAL A 195 13.28 0.13 -3.16
C VAL A 195 14.66 0.42 -2.59
N ARG A 196 15.52 -0.60 -2.45
CA ARG A 196 16.88 -0.42 -1.96
C ARG A 196 17.74 0.48 -2.85
N SER A 197 17.52 0.46 -4.15
CA SER A 197 18.24 1.33 -5.09
C SER A 197 17.85 2.81 -4.95
N ALA A 198 16.69 3.12 -4.38
CA ALA A 198 16.23 4.49 -4.15
C ALA A 198 16.71 5.07 -2.81
N LEU A 199 17.29 4.26 -1.92
CA LEU A 199 17.78 4.69 -0.62
C LEU A 199 19.17 5.36 -0.74
N LYS A 200 19.51 6.21 0.23
CA LYS A 200 20.87 6.75 0.37
C LYS A 200 21.86 5.65 0.78
N ASP A 201 21.47 4.80 1.71
CA ASP A 201 22.19 3.61 2.15
C ASP A 201 21.27 2.40 2.00
N PRO A 202 21.63 1.39 1.18
CA PRO A 202 20.85 0.15 1.06
C PRO A 202 20.63 -0.61 2.38
N ASN A 203 21.42 -0.34 3.42
CA ASN A 203 21.27 -0.91 4.76
C ASN A 203 20.12 -0.28 5.57
N ASP A 204 19.58 0.85 5.12
CA ASP A 204 18.36 1.45 5.67
C ASP A 204 17.09 0.64 5.29
N PHE A 205 17.23 -0.43 4.50
CA PHE A 205 16.17 -1.38 4.24
C PHE A 205 16.12 -2.44 5.35
N HIS A 206 15.01 -2.50 6.08
CA HIS A 206 14.80 -3.39 7.21
C HIS A 206 13.94 -4.60 6.84
N PHE A 207 14.52 -5.79 6.80
CA PHE A 207 13.83 -7.04 6.44
C PHE A 207 12.78 -7.46 7.49
N GLY A 208 13.03 -7.16 8.75
CA GLY A 208 12.20 -7.63 9.86
C GLY A 208 12.24 -9.15 10.07
N PRO A 209 11.40 -9.69 10.96
CA PRO A 209 11.30 -11.13 11.16
C PRO A 209 10.70 -11.84 9.94
N LYS A 210 10.93 -13.15 9.81
CA LYS A 210 10.33 -13.95 8.72
C LYS A 210 8.80 -13.76 8.67
N PRO A 211 8.21 -13.39 7.53
CA PRO A 211 6.78 -13.07 7.40
C PRO A 211 5.93 -14.35 7.27
N ILE A 212 5.81 -15.10 8.37
CA ILE A 212 5.08 -16.39 8.41
C ILE A 212 3.62 -16.17 8.81
N PHE A 213 3.39 -15.29 9.78
CA PHE A 213 2.06 -15.08 10.33
C PHE A 213 1.51 -13.72 9.91
N ARG A 214 0.18 -13.67 9.72
CA ARG A 214 -0.54 -12.41 9.49
C ARG A 214 -0.90 -11.80 10.84
N ASP A 215 -0.74 -10.50 10.97
CA ASP A 215 -1.16 -9.75 12.14
C ASP A 215 -2.70 -9.59 12.22
N ASN A 216 -3.16 -9.13 13.35
CA ASN A 216 -4.54 -8.70 13.58
C ASN A 216 -4.59 -7.79 14.82
N HIS A 217 -5.76 -7.20 15.11
CA HIS A 217 -5.95 -6.29 16.25
C HIS A 217 -5.50 -6.86 17.61
N LYS A 218 -5.50 -8.20 17.80
CA LYS A 218 -5.06 -8.87 19.04
C LYS A 218 -3.58 -9.28 19.01
N LYS A 219 -2.97 -9.35 17.84
CA LYS A 219 -1.63 -9.90 17.62
C LYS A 219 -0.79 -9.00 16.71
N LEU A 220 -0.71 -7.71 17.04
CA LEU A 220 0.06 -6.73 16.29
C LEU A 220 1.55 -7.09 16.18
N LYS A 221 2.12 -7.75 17.21
CA LYS A 221 3.52 -8.20 17.22
C LYS A 221 3.89 -9.20 16.10
N TRP A 222 2.92 -9.76 15.41
CA TRP A 222 3.15 -10.63 14.24
C TRP A 222 3.40 -9.83 12.96
N GLY A 223 2.96 -8.58 12.92
CA GLY A 223 3.24 -7.68 11.83
C GLY A 223 4.58 -6.95 12.02
N HIS A 224 5.03 -6.31 10.95
CA HIS A 224 6.25 -5.52 10.94
C HIS A 224 6.00 -4.19 10.22
N ALA A 225 6.31 -3.09 10.91
CA ALA A 225 6.24 -1.74 10.36
C ALA A 225 7.48 -0.97 10.80
N ILE A 226 8.06 -0.20 9.87
CA ILE A 226 9.17 0.70 10.10
C ILE A 226 8.64 2.13 10.03
N THR A 227 8.94 2.92 11.03
CA THR A 227 8.57 4.34 11.09
C THR A 227 9.83 5.20 11.10
N ASP A 228 9.90 6.21 10.23
CA ASP A 228 10.99 7.18 10.17
C ASP A 228 10.43 8.59 9.89
N GLY A 229 10.38 9.42 10.94
CA GLY A 229 9.77 10.74 10.87
C GLY A 229 8.29 10.67 10.55
N ASN A 230 7.88 11.29 9.46
CA ASN A 230 6.50 11.29 8.96
C ASN A 230 6.13 10.11 8.04
N TYR A 231 7.01 9.13 7.92
CA TYR A 231 6.85 7.99 7.02
C TYR A 231 6.74 6.67 7.78
N VAL A 232 5.84 5.79 7.32
CA VAL A 232 5.75 4.41 7.82
C VAL A 232 5.63 3.44 6.65
N SER A 233 6.33 2.30 6.74
CA SER A 233 6.28 1.26 5.72
C SER A 233 6.07 -0.14 6.30
N SER A 234 5.53 -1.03 5.47
CA SER A 234 5.33 -2.46 5.78
C SER A 234 5.48 -3.33 4.53
N ARG A 235 5.55 -4.65 4.72
CA ARG A 235 6.03 -5.59 3.71
C ARG A 235 4.93 -6.18 2.83
N TRP A 236 3.80 -6.60 3.43
CA TRP A 236 2.83 -7.46 2.78
C TRP A 236 1.47 -7.42 3.49
N PRO A 237 0.40 -8.00 2.94
CA PRO A 237 -0.94 -7.99 3.56
C PRO A 237 -1.01 -8.49 5.01
N GLY A 238 -0.04 -9.29 5.42
CA GLY A 238 0.04 -9.81 6.80
C GLY A 238 0.54 -8.81 7.83
N ASP A 239 0.98 -7.64 7.43
CA ASP A 239 1.43 -6.54 8.29
C ASP A 239 0.40 -5.39 8.36
N ALA A 240 -0.78 -5.52 7.73
CA ALA A 240 -1.70 -4.41 7.51
C ALA A 240 -2.25 -3.76 8.80
N HIS A 241 -2.45 -4.53 9.87
CA HIS A 241 -2.94 -3.96 11.14
C HIS A 241 -1.83 -3.17 11.86
N SER A 242 -0.64 -3.73 12.01
CA SER A 242 0.51 -3.04 12.63
C SER A 242 0.91 -1.80 11.84
N PHE A 243 0.88 -1.87 10.52
CA PHE A 243 1.06 -0.75 9.61
C PHE A 243 0.07 0.37 9.90
N THR A 244 -1.23 0.06 9.92
CA THR A 244 -2.28 1.07 10.13
C THR A 244 -2.20 1.69 11.51
N VAL A 245 -1.95 0.89 12.56
CA VAL A 245 -1.78 1.40 13.92
C VAL A 245 -0.58 2.35 14.00
N SER A 246 0.54 2.01 13.34
CA SER A 246 1.72 2.89 13.30
C SER A 246 1.44 4.17 12.51
N PHE A 247 0.69 4.10 11.41
CA PHE A 247 0.26 5.27 10.65
C PHE A 247 -0.66 6.20 11.47
N MET A 248 -1.64 5.64 12.20
CA MET A 248 -2.52 6.44 13.08
C MET A 248 -1.75 7.17 14.19
N LYS A 249 -0.67 6.56 14.74
CA LYS A 249 0.19 7.25 15.69
C LYS A 249 0.85 8.49 15.07
N LEU A 250 1.24 8.45 13.80
CA LEU A 250 1.77 9.63 13.10
C LEU A 250 0.70 10.71 12.90
N LEU A 251 -0.56 10.31 12.66
CA LEU A 251 -1.67 11.26 12.55
C LEU A 251 -2.01 11.95 13.87
N SER A 252 -1.92 11.24 15.00
CA SER A 252 -2.28 11.76 16.33
C SER A 252 -1.18 12.60 17.00
N ASN A 253 0.05 12.54 16.52
CA ASN A 253 1.17 13.33 17.05
C ASN A 253 1.30 14.73 16.41
N ARG A 254 0.20 15.25 15.85
CA ARG A 254 0.14 16.58 15.19
C ARG A 254 -0.60 17.60 16.01
#